data_b713b9f0b551c5130755f4f7f22a59e2
#
_entry.id   b713b9f0b551c5130755f4f7f22a59e2
#
_cell.length_a   1.000
_cell.length_b   1.000
_cell.length_c   1.000
_cell.angle_alpha   90.00
_cell.angle_beta   90.00
_cell.angle_gamma   90.00
#
_symmetry.space_group_name_H-M   'P 1'
#
loop_
_entity.id
_entity.type
_entity.pdbx_description
1 polymer ?
#
loop_
_entity_poly.entity_id
_entity_poly.type
_entity_poly.pdbx_seq_one_letter_code
_entity_poly.pdbx_strand_id
1 'polypeptide(L)'
;MKIVFMIRNILLGLYFWIVMVLTLLVYVSYLLLGMLSKRATVKYLHFWIRGWARHVLSVAGVKMEVHGSEHIPATSKMAIVSNHQSYFDIPVLIAVTPYLLGFVAKKELGRIPIFNLWMKAMGCVLIDRKQPSRSLDRIRERIEKAHRGYPLVLFPEGTRSRGACMGRFKTGSLQMLFNSNLQILPVSISG
;
A
#
# COMPACT_ATOMS: atom_id res chain seq x y z
N MET A 1 12.41 -21.55 24.33
CA MET A 1 11.57 -21.21 23.17
C MET A 1 11.12 -19.74 23.15
N LYS A 2 10.52 -19.18 24.23
CA LYS A 2 10.08 -17.76 24.28
C LYS A 2 11.21 -16.73 24.08
N ILE A 3 12.40 -16.96 24.68
CA ILE A 3 13.54 -16.04 24.57
C ILE A 3 14.08 -15.97 23.13
N VAL A 4 14.23 -17.10 22.47
CA VAL A 4 14.69 -17.16 21.05
C VAL A 4 13.71 -16.41 20.13
N PHE A 5 12.42 -16.59 20.35
CA PHE A 5 11.37 -15.88 19.61
C PHE A 5 11.44 -14.36 19.87
N MET A 6 11.66 -13.95 21.10
CA MET A 6 11.81 -12.55 21.50
C MET A 6 13.04 -11.92 20.83
N ILE A 7 14.21 -12.58 20.92
CA ILE A 7 15.46 -12.10 20.30
C ILE A 7 15.29 -11.96 18.78
N ARG A 8 14.70 -12.97 18.13
CA ARG A 8 14.41 -12.91 16.68
C ARG A 8 13.55 -11.70 16.32
N ASN A 9 12.50 -11.43 17.08
CA ASN A 9 11.62 -10.29 16.81
C ASN A 9 12.32 -8.94 17.03
N ILE A 10 13.18 -8.83 18.03
CA ILE A 10 14.00 -7.62 18.26
C ILE A 10 14.96 -7.43 17.07
N LEU A 11 15.67 -8.47 16.65
CA LEU A 11 16.60 -8.38 15.51
C LEU A 11 15.88 -8.01 14.21
N LEU A 12 14.71 -8.58 13.95
CA LEU A 12 13.88 -8.21 12.80
C LEU A 12 13.41 -6.76 12.90
N GLY A 13 13.04 -6.29 14.07
CA GLY A 13 12.67 -4.90 14.30
C GLY A 13 13.83 -3.93 14.05
N LEU A 14 15.01 -4.21 14.59
CA LEU A 14 16.23 -3.45 14.34
C LEU A 14 16.59 -3.42 12.85
N TYR A 15 16.60 -4.59 12.23
CA TYR A 15 16.84 -4.72 10.79
C TYR A 15 15.86 -3.87 9.98
N PHE A 16 14.55 -3.93 10.29
CA PHE A 16 13.53 -3.12 9.63
C PHE A 16 13.86 -1.61 9.72
N TRP A 17 14.22 -1.12 10.90
CA TRP A 17 14.56 0.28 11.08
C TRP A 17 15.86 0.68 10.38
N ILE A 18 16.88 -0.18 10.37
CA ILE A 18 18.11 0.07 9.61
C ILE A 18 17.80 0.22 8.12
N VAL A 19 17.04 -0.72 7.56
CA VAL A 19 16.61 -0.65 6.16
C VAL A 19 15.81 0.63 5.89
N MET A 20 14.89 1.00 6.78
CA MET A 20 14.09 2.22 6.63
C MET A 20 14.97 3.49 6.62
N VAL A 21 16.01 3.55 7.48
CA VAL A 21 16.95 4.68 7.48
C VAL A 21 17.75 4.73 6.18
N LEU A 22 18.25 3.59 5.70
CA LEU A 22 18.97 3.51 4.42
C LEU A 22 18.11 3.97 3.24
N THR A 23 16.78 3.75 3.29
CA THR A 23 15.88 4.24 2.24
C THR A 23 15.79 5.78 2.16
N LEU A 24 16.27 6.51 3.17
CA LEU A 24 16.32 7.99 3.08
C LEU A 24 17.20 8.48 1.94
N LEU A 25 18.30 7.79 1.62
CA LEU A 25 19.13 8.11 0.47
C LEU A 25 18.34 7.98 -0.84
N VAL A 26 17.53 6.93 -0.94
CA VAL A 26 16.61 6.73 -2.07
C VAL A 26 15.54 7.83 -2.10
N TYR A 27 15.06 8.25 -0.93
CA TYR A 27 14.04 9.30 -0.84
C TYR A 27 14.61 10.66 -1.28
N VAL A 28 15.84 11.00 -0.89
CA VAL A 28 16.52 12.24 -1.34
C VAL A 28 16.70 12.22 -2.86
N SER A 29 17.19 11.12 -3.43
CA SER A 29 17.34 11.01 -4.90
C SER A 29 15.99 11.06 -5.63
N TYR A 30 14.90 10.53 -5.02
CA TYR A 30 13.54 10.69 -5.51
C TYR A 30 13.12 12.17 -5.57
N LEU A 31 13.42 12.96 -4.52
CA LEU A 31 13.10 14.40 -4.51
C LEU A 31 13.85 15.15 -5.60
N LEU A 32 15.15 14.89 -5.74
CA LEU A 32 15.99 15.52 -6.77
C LEU A 32 15.50 15.17 -8.17
N LEU A 33 15.20 13.91 -8.42
CA LEU A 33 14.64 13.48 -9.71
C LEU A 33 13.28 14.11 -9.99
N GLY A 34 12.48 14.36 -8.94
CA GLY A 34 11.19 15.04 -9.02
C GLY A 34 11.24 16.46 -9.56
N MET A 35 12.37 17.14 -9.39
CA MET A 35 12.63 18.47 -9.95
C MET A 35 12.87 18.43 -11.46
N LEU A 36 13.34 17.29 -11.99
CA LEU A 36 13.71 17.12 -13.39
C LEU A 36 12.57 16.53 -14.23
N SER A 37 11.93 15.46 -13.77
CA SER A 37 10.91 14.76 -14.53
C SER A 37 9.92 13.97 -13.66
N LYS A 38 8.65 14.38 -13.68
CA LYS A 38 7.59 13.68 -12.97
C LYS A 38 7.42 12.21 -13.42
N ARG A 39 7.57 11.96 -14.73
CA ARG A 39 7.43 10.60 -15.30
C ARG A 39 8.57 9.68 -14.85
N ALA A 40 9.80 10.17 -14.88
CA ALA A 40 10.97 9.43 -14.41
C ALA A 40 10.88 9.14 -12.92
N THR A 41 10.44 10.12 -12.13
CA THR A 41 10.23 10.01 -10.68
C THR A 41 9.25 8.91 -10.31
N VAL A 42 8.12 8.78 -11.02
CA VAL A 42 7.14 7.72 -10.76
C VAL A 42 7.73 6.34 -11.05
N LYS A 43 8.45 6.19 -12.16
CA LYS A 43 9.12 4.92 -12.50
C LYS A 43 10.18 4.55 -11.49
N TYR A 44 10.99 5.52 -11.07
CA TYR A 44 12.03 5.37 -10.05
C TYR A 44 11.43 4.92 -8.71
N LEU A 45 10.39 5.63 -8.26
CA LEU A 45 9.69 5.32 -7.02
C LEU A 45 9.08 3.90 -7.06
N HIS A 46 8.42 3.54 -8.16
CA HIS A 46 7.85 2.21 -8.33
C HIS A 46 8.92 1.12 -8.28
N PHE A 47 10.06 1.31 -8.95
CA PHE A 47 11.18 0.36 -8.94
C PHE A 47 11.66 0.09 -7.50
N TRP A 48 11.93 1.13 -6.72
CA TRP A 48 12.44 1.00 -5.36
C TRP A 48 11.42 0.42 -4.38
N ILE A 49 10.16 0.87 -4.45
CA ILE A 49 9.09 0.38 -3.57
C ILE A 49 8.78 -1.09 -3.87
N ARG A 50 8.77 -1.47 -5.14
CA ARG A 50 8.59 -2.88 -5.54
C ARG A 50 9.77 -3.74 -5.11
N GLY A 51 10.99 -3.25 -5.25
CA GLY A 51 12.20 -3.91 -4.75
C GLY A 51 12.15 -4.13 -3.24
N TRP A 52 11.79 -3.09 -2.48
CA TRP A 52 11.59 -3.17 -1.04
C TRP A 52 10.51 -4.20 -0.66
N ALA A 53 9.36 -4.20 -1.32
CA ALA A 53 8.27 -5.13 -1.04
C ALA A 53 8.72 -6.59 -1.25
N ARG A 54 9.38 -6.87 -2.37
CA ARG A 54 9.93 -8.20 -2.66
C ARG A 54 10.98 -8.63 -1.64
N HIS A 55 11.84 -7.72 -1.24
CA HIS A 55 12.85 -7.97 -0.22
C HIS A 55 12.22 -8.33 1.13
N VAL A 56 11.23 -7.56 1.60
CA VAL A 56 10.50 -7.84 2.84
C VAL A 56 9.82 -9.22 2.80
N LEU A 57 9.17 -9.55 1.70
CA LEU A 57 8.52 -10.86 1.51
C LEU A 57 9.55 -12.01 1.53
N SER A 58 10.68 -11.82 0.85
CA SER A 58 11.77 -12.80 0.82
C SER A 58 12.36 -13.06 2.21
N VAL A 59 12.66 -11.99 2.96
CA VAL A 59 13.22 -12.10 4.33
C VAL A 59 12.21 -12.75 5.28
N ALA A 60 10.93 -12.50 5.07
CA ALA A 60 9.86 -13.14 5.84
C ALA A 60 9.57 -14.60 5.43
N GLY A 61 10.22 -15.09 4.36
CA GLY A 61 10.00 -16.43 3.84
C GLY A 61 8.65 -16.64 3.17
N VAL A 62 8.00 -15.55 2.73
CA VAL A 62 6.69 -15.61 2.08
C VAL A 62 6.86 -16.13 0.66
N LYS A 63 6.18 -17.23 0.37
CA LYS A 63 6.03 -17.77 -0.98
C LYS A 63 4.71 -17.28 -1.55
N MET A 64 4.74 -16.73 -2.75
CA MET A 64 3.56 -16.19 -3.42
C MET A 64 3.20 -17.06 -4.62
N GLU A 65 1.93 -17.37 -4.73
CA GLU A 65 1.31 -17.91 -5.92
C GLU A 65 0.28 -16.89 -6.42
N VAL A 66 0.36 -16.52 -7.70
CA VAL A 66 -0.44 -15.43 -8.27
C VAL A 66 -1.24 -15.97 -9.44
N HIS A 67 -2.56 -15.84 -9.35
CA HIS A 67 -3.50 -16.23 -10.39
C HIS A 67 -4.24 -14.99 -10.92
N GLY A 68 -4.60 -14.98 -12.21
CA GLY A 68 -5.39 -13.92 -12.82
C GLY A 68 -4.63 -12.62 -13.06
N SER A 69 -3.30 -12.65 -13.11
CA SER A 69 -2.48 -11.45 -13.40
C SER A 69 -2.77 -10.84 -14.76
N GLU A 70 -3.26 -11.64 -15.72
CA GLU A 70 -3.70 -11.23 -17.06
C GLU A 70 -4.93 -10.32 -17.03
N HIS A 71 -5.69 -10.32 -15.95
CA HIS A 71 -6.86 -9.45 -15.76
C HIS A 71 -6.51 -8.05 -15.20
N ILE A 72 -5.24 -7.80 -14.87
CA ILE A 72 -4.81 -6.48 -14.42
C ILE A 72 -4.95 -5.50 -15.61
N PRO A 73 -5.77 -4.43 -15.48
CA PRO A 73 -5.96 -3.47 -16.57
C PRO A 73 -4.64 -2.85 -17.03
N ALA A 74 -4.49 -2.62 -18.33
CA ALA A 74 -3.32 -1.94 -18.92
C ALA A 74 -3.25 -0.43 -18.58
N THR A 75 -4.16 0.06 -17.75
CA THR A 75 -4.26 1.45 -17.30
C THR A 75 -4.14 1.56 -15.79
N SER A 76 -3.47 2.61 -15.31
CA SER A 76 -3.43 2.93 -13.88
C SER A 76 -4.71 3.59 -13.35
N LYS A 77 -5.70 3.85 -14.23
CA LYS A 77 -6.99 4.46 -13.87
C LYS A 77 -7.93 3.43 -13.25
N MET A 78 -7.50 2.85 -12.14
CA MET A 78 -8.25 1.80 -11.44
C MET A 78 -8.16 1.94 -9.92
N ALA A 79 -9.07 1.27 -9.23
CA ALA A 79 -9.02 1.02 -7.82
C ALA A 79 -8.90 -0.49 -7.58
N ILE A 80 -8.01 -0.88 -6.68
CA ILE A 80 -7.87 -2.27 -6.23
C ILE A 80 -8.66 -2.42 -4.95
N VAL A 81 -9.58 -3.36 -4.92
CA VAL A 81 -10.39 -3.70 -3.74
C VAL A 81 -9.98 -5.09 -3.27
N SER A 82 -9.43 -5.19 -2.07
CA SER A 82 -8.93 -6.46 -1.54
C SER A 82 -9.41 -6.70 -0.11
N ASN A 83 -9.56 -7.97 0.28
CA ASN A 83 -9.65 -8.34 1.69
C ASN A 83 -8.33 -8.02 2.42
N HIS A 84 -8.37 -7.94 3.74
CA HIS A 84 -7.21 -7.55 4.55
C HIS A 84 -7.01 -8.50 5.72
N GLN A 85 -6.03 -9.38 5.62
CA GLN A 85 -5.73 -10.38 6.67
C GLN A 85 -4.49 -10.02 7.48
N SER A 86 -3.44 -9.52 6.81
CA SER A 86 -2.10 -9.38 7.35
C SER A 86 -1.46 -8.03 7.03
N TYR A 87 -0.35 -7.72 7.69
CA TYR A 87 0.55 -6.65 7.27
C TYR A 87 1.22 -6.96 5.93
N PHE A 88 1.35 -8.23 5.57
CA PHE A 88 1.98 -8.67 4.33
C PHE A 88 1.13 -8.45 3.09
N ASP A 89 -0.19 -8.21 3.23
CA ASP A 89 -1.07 -7.90 2.09
C ASP A 89 -0.58 -6.69 1.30
N ILE A 90 -0.02 -5.68 1.99
CA ILE A 90 0.50 -4.47 1.36
C ILE A 90 1.73 -4.78 0.48
N PRO A 91 2.82 -5.37 0.99
CA PRO A 91 3.95 -5.74 0.15
C PRO A 91 3.60 -6.78 -0.91
N VAL A 92 2.65 -7.69 -0.68
CA VAL A 92 2.16 -8.63 -1.71
C VAL A 92 1.56 -7.85 -2.88
N LEU A 93 0.59 -6.97 -2.64
CA LEU A 93 -0.03 -6.16 -3.70
C LEU A 93 1.00 -5.31 -4.45
N ILE A 94 1.96 -4.70 -3.74
CA ILE A 94 3.05 -3.92 -4.36
C ILE A 94 3.95 -4.79 -5.24
N ALA A 95 4.26 -6.01 -4.80
CA ALA A 95 5.16 -6.90 -5.53
C ALA A 95 4.55 -7.45 -6.82
N VAL A 96 3.23 -7.72 -6.82
CA VAL A 96 2.55 -8.36 -7.95
C VAL A 96 2.03 -7.38 -9.00
N THR A 97 1.69 -6.14 -8.61
CA THR A 97 1.14 -5.16 -9.55
C THR A 97 2.20 -4.41 -10.34
N PRO A 98 1.96 -4.09 -11.61
CA PRO A 98 2.90 -3.32 -12.44
C PRO A 98 2.83 -1.80 -12.21
N TYR A 99 2.09 -1.35 -11.20
CA TYR A 99 1.84 0.06 -10.90
C TYR A 99 2.32 0.47 -9.53
N LEU A 100 2.67 1.75 -9.38
CA LEU A 100 2.86 2.36 -8.07
C LEU A 100 1.49 2.50 -7.39
N LEU A 101 1.34 1.91 -6.21
CA LEU A 101 0.06 1.87 -5.49
C LEU A 101 0.00 2.93 -4.41
N GLY A 102 -1.16 3.60 -4.29
CA GLY A 102 -1.54 4.37 -3.10
C GLY A 102 -2.53 3.58 -2.25
N PHE A 103 -2.47 3.73 -0.94
CA PHE A 103 -3.32 2.98 0.00
C PHE A 103 -4.19 3.92 0.83
N VAL A 104 -5.39 3.48 1.17
CA VAL A 104 -6.18 4.10 2.23
C VAL A 104 -5.71 3.54 3.57
N ALA A 105 -5.17 4.39 4.42
CA ALA A 105 -4.50 3.98 5.64
C ALA A 105 -4.93 4.82 6.86
N LYS A 106 -4.71 4.28 8.06
CA LYS A 106 -5.04 4.95 9.32
C LYS A 106 -4.13 6.16 9.55
N LYS A 107 -4.68 7.31 10.01
CA LYS A 107 -3.92 8.56 10.21
C LYS A 107 -2.71 8.42 11.14
N GLU A 108 -2.77 7.53 12.12
CA GLU A 108 -1.71 7.30 13.09
C GLU A 108 -0.42 6.77 12.44
N LEU A 109 -0.52 6.09 11.30
CA LEU A 109 0.65 5.66 10.51
C LEU A 109 1.43 6.86 9.96
N GLY A 110 0.76 7.98 9.73
CA GLY A 110 1.41 9.22 9.31
C GLY A 110 2.30 9.87 10.39
N ARG A 111 2.28 9.36 11.63
CA ARG A 111 3.15 9.82 12.71
C ARG A 111 4.46 9.03 12.80
N ILE A 112 4.56 7.92 12.09
CA ILE A 112 5.77 7.08 12.07
C ILE A 112 6.81 7.77 11.18
N PRO A 113 7.99 8.17 11.72
CA PRO A 113 9.05 8.79 10.97
C PRO A 113 9.46 7.93 9.75
N ILE A 114 9.96 8.55 8.70
CA ILE A 114 10.40 7.91 7.45
C ILE A 114 9.23 7.23 6.72
N PHE A 115 8.43 6.39 7.39
CA PHE A 115 7.28 5.70 6.81
C PHE A 115 6.24 6.70 6.25
N ASN A 116 5.99 7.80 6.98
CA ASN A 116 5.13 8.89 6.52
C ASN A 116 5.63 9.52 5.19
N LEU A 117 6.94 9.67 5.02
CA LEU A 117 7.51 10.22 3.78
C LEU A 117 7.17 9.31 2.59
N TRP A 118 7.37 8.01 2.75
CA TRP A 118 7.03 7.03 1.72
C TRP A 118 5.53 6.96 1.43
N MET A 119 4.69 7.00 2.46
CA MET A 119 3.24 7.04 2.28
C MET A 119 2.79 8.27 1.47
N LYS A 120 3.38 9.43 1.73
CA LYS A 120 3.12 10.65 0.95
C LYS A 120 3.59 10.50 -0.50
N ALA A 121 4.80 9.98 -0.72
CA ALA A 121 5.34 9.76 -2.06
C ALA A 121 4.49 8.79 -2.88
N MET A 122 3.93 7.76 -2.25
CA MET A 122 3.01 6.80 -2.85
C MET A 122 1.59 7.36 -3.04
N GLY A 123 1.29 8.55 -2.56
CA GLY A 123 -0.06 9.12 -2.64
C GLY A 123 -1.08 8.38 -1.79
N CYS A 124 -0.67 7.87 -0.63
CA CYS A 124 -1.58 7.24 0.33
C CYS A 124 -2.55 8.26 0.95
N VAL A 125 -3.76 7.83 1.23
CA VAL A 125 -4.80 8.61 1.91
C VAL A 125 -4.82 8.24 3.38
N LEU A 126 -4.48 9.18 4.25
CA LEU A 126 -4.55 8.99 5.68
C LEU A 126 -5.94 9.40 6.19
N ILE A 127 -6.67 8.43 6.75
CA ILE A 127 -8.05 8.63 7.24
C ILE A 127 -8.13 8.60 8.76
N ASP A 128 -9.00 9.44 9.30
CA ASP A 128 -9.41 9.39 10.70
C ASP A 128 -10.72 8.62 10.83
N ARG A 129 -10.66 7.43 11.41
CA ARG A 129 -11.86 6.60 11.61
C ARG A 129 -12.87 7.19 12.58
N LYS A 130 -12.45 8.18 13.40
CA LYS A 130 -13.34 8.93 14.29
C LYS A 130 -14.10 10.04 13.57
N GLN A 131 -13.70 10.39 12.35
CA GLN A 131 -14.32 11.41 11.50
C GLN A 131 -14.66 10.82 10.13
N PRO A 132 -15.71 9.99 10.02
CA PRO A 132 -16.01 9.26 8.80
C PRO A 132 -16.26 10.17 7.59
N SER A 133 -17.02 11.26 7.74
CA SER A 133 -17.33 12.20 6.65
C SER A 133 -16.07 12.78 6.04
N ARG A 134 -15.19 13.38 6.85
CA ARG A 134 -13.89 13.93 6.38
C ARG A 134 -12.99 12.87 5.74
N SER A 135 -13.07 11.64 6.24
CA SER A 135 -12.31 10.52 5.68
C SER A 135 -12.82 10.15 4.28
N LEU A 136 -14.12 10.18 4.09
CA LEU A 136 -14.75 9.94 2.79
C LEU A 136 -14.38 11.06 1.80
N ASP A 137 -14.41 12.33 2.21
CA ASP A 137 -14.01 13.45 1.34
C ASP A 137 -12.57 13.32 0.85
N ARG A 138 -11.65 12.92 1.72
CA ARG A 138 -10.25 12.66 1.33
C ARG A 138 -10.11 11.50 0.33
N ILE A 139 -10.90 10.44 0.49
CA ILE A 139 -10.91 9.32 -0.45
C ILE A 139 -11.46 9.81 -1.79
N ARG A 140 -12.55 10.59 -1.80
CA ARG A 140 -13.14 11.18 -3.01
C ARG A 140 -12.13 12.05 -3.76
N GLU A 141 -11.49 12.98 -3.06
CA GLU A 141 -10.45 13.84 -3.64
C GLU A 141 -9.30 13.02 -4.26
N ARG A 142 -8.91 11.93 -3.60
CA ARG A 142 -7.87 11.04 -4.12
C ARG A 142 -8.33 10.23 -5.32
N ILE A 143 -9.59 9.80 -5.37
CA ILE A 143 -10.21 9.15 -6.52
C ILE A 143 -10.22 10.10 -7.72
N GLU A 144 -10.63 11.34 -7.54
CA GLU A 144 -10.64 12.37 -8.58
C GLU A 144 -9.21 12.65 -9.12
N LYS A 145 -8.20 12.60 -8.23
CA LYS A 145 -6.79 12.72 -8.60
C LYS A 145 -6.16 11.43 -9.11
N ALA A 146 -6.84 10.29 -9.00
CA ALA A 146 -6.30 8.98 -9.43
C ALA A 146 -6.01 8.92 -10.93
N HIS A 147 -6.65 9.77 -11.73
CA HIS A 147 -6.34 9.96 -13.15
C HIS A 147 -4.88 10.41 -13.41
N ARG A 148 -4.14 10.78 -12.36
CA ARG A 148 -2.79 11.35 -12.45
C ARG A 148 -1.66 10.37 -12.13
N GLY A 149 -1.92 9.06 -12.01
CA GLY A 149 -0.77 8.18 -12.02
C GLY A 149 -0.73 6.90 -11.22
N TYR A 150 -1.54 6.71 -10.13
CA TYR A 150 -1.43 5.47 -9.36
C TYR A 150 -2.80 4.91 -8.98
N PRO A 151 -3.01 3.58 -9.08
CA PRO A 151 -4.18 2.93 -8.53
C PRO A 151 -4.30 3.19 -7.03
N LEU A 152 -5.55 3.30 -6.56
CA LEU A 152 -5.86 3.37 -5.14
C LEU A 152 -6.24 1.99 -4.64
N VAL A 153 -5.57 1.52 -3.60
CA VAL A 153 -5.92 0.27 -2.90
C VAL A 153 -6.82 0.57 -1.72
N LEU A 154 -7.95 -0.10 -1.68
CA LEU A 154 -8.92 -0.04 -0.61
C LEU A 154 -9.13 -1.44 -0.01
N PHE A 155 -9.03 -1.52 1.32
CA PHE A 155 -9.46 -2.66 2.10
C PHE A 155 -10.82 -2.35 2.73
N PRO A 156 -11.94 -2.84 2.18
CA PRO A 156 -13.28 -2.41 2.61
C PRO A 156 -13.63 -2.85 4.02
N GLU A 157 -12.95 -3.85 4.57
CA GLU A 157 -13.08 -4.24 5.98
C GLU A 157 -12.68 -3.10 6.94
N GLY A 158 -11.77 -2.21 6.50
CA GLY A 158 -11.24 -1.10 7.29
C GLY A 158 -10.38 -1.53 8.47
N THR A 159 -10.14 -2.82 8.66
CA THR A 159 -9.23 -3.42 9.65
C THR A 159 -8.80 -4.78 9.13
N ARG A 160 -7.74 -5.36 9.70
CA ARG A 160 -7.32 -6.73 9.36
C ARG A 160 -8.22 -7.75 10.08
N SER A 161 -8.61 -8.79 9.37
CA SER A 161 -9.34 -9.92 9.92
C SER A 161 -8.47 -10.75 10.88
N ARG A 162 -7.15 -10.80 10.63
CA ARG A 162 -6.17 -11.60 11.38
C ARG A 162 -6.46 -13.11 11.38
N GLY A 163 -7.18 -13.58 10.38
CA GLY A 163 -7.56 -14.98 10.21
C GLY A 163 -8.18 -15.24 8.85
N ALA A 164 -8.55 -16.46 8.58
CA ALA A 164 -9.07 -16.91 7.29
C ALA A 164 -10.44 -16.29 6.91
N CYS A 165 -11.23 -15.86 7.90
CA CYS A 165 -12.56 -15.30 7.64
C CYS A 165 -12.45 -13.81 7.33
N MET A 166 -13.03 -13.39 6.19
CA MET A 166 -13.17 -11.98 5.85
C MET A 166 -14.10 -11.26 6.83
N GLY A 167 -13.72 -10.03 7.20
CA GLY A 167 -14.57 -9.15 7.98
C GLY A 167 -15.69 -8.52 7.16
N ARG A 168 -16.62 -7.85 7.83
CA ARG A 168 -17.72 -7.13 7.17
C ARG A 168 -17.19 -5.97 6.34
N PHE A 169 -17.60 -5.87 5.08
CA PHE A 169 -17.27 -4.76 4.19
C PHE A 169 -18.08 -3.50 4.53
N LYS A 170 -17.37 -2.38 4.62
CA LYS A 170 -17.96 -1.05 4.83
C LYS A 170 -18.40 -0.48 3.48
N THR A 171 -19.69 -0.25 3.32
CA THR A 171 -20.29 0.15 2.04
C THR A 171 -19.90 1.56 1.59
N GLY A 172 -19.69 2.51 2.52
CA GLY A 172 -19.49 3.93 2.16
C GLY A 172 -18.29 4.19 1.23
N SER A 173 -17.14 3.57 1.48
CA SER A 173 -15.97 3.72 0.60
C SER A 173 -16.10 2.97 -0.72
N LEU A 174 -16.80 1.83 -0.73
CA LEU A 174 -17.09 1.08 -1.95
C LEU A 174 -18.06 1.85 -2.85
N GLN A 175 -19.11 2.44 -2.28
CA GLN A 175 -20.08 3.22 -3.03
C GLN A 175 -19.43 4.41 -3.76
N MET A 176 -18.41 5.02 -3.16
CA MET A 176 -17.63 6.06 -3.83
C MET A 176 -16.86 5.54 -5.05
N LEU A 177 -16.30 4.33 -4.95
CA LEU A 177 -15.61 3.70 -6.07
C LEU A 177 -16.60 3.34 -7.19
N PHE A 178 -17.78 2.80 -6.86
CA PHE A 178 -18.81 2.48 -7.84
C PHE A 178 -19.37 3.72 -8.57
N ASN A 179 -19.40 4.86 -7.88
CA ASN A 179 -19.81 6.14 -8.46
C ASN A 179 -18.66 6.87 -9.18
N SER A 180 -17.49 6.29 -9.26
CA SER A 180 -16.32 6.86 -9.94
C SER A 180 -16.12 6.25 -11.33
N ASN A 181 -15.39 6.96 -12.19
CA ASN A 181 -14.98 6.45 -13.51
C ASN A 181 -13.73 5.56 -13.45
N LEU A 182 -13.46 4.93 -12.30
CA LEU A 182 -12.34 4.00 -12.15
C LEU A 182 -12.78 2.57 -12.46
N GLN A 183 -11.91 1.83 -13.13
CA GLN A 183 -12.06 0.37 -13.19
C GLN A 183 -11.80 -0.22 -11.81
N ILE A 184 -12.61 -1.17 -11.38
CA ILE A 184 -12.45 -1.85 -10.10
C ILE A 184 -11.83 -3.21 -10.36
N LEU A 185 -10.64 -3.43 -9.78
CA LEU A 185 -9.94 -4.71 -9.79
C LEU A 185 -10.15 -5.39 -8.41
N PRO A 186 -11.03 -6.39 -8.32
CA PRO A 186 -11.12 -7.17 -7.09
C PRO A 186 -9.93 -8.11 -6.98
N VAL A 187 -9.34 -8.18 -5.77
CA VAL A 187 -8.21 -9.07 -5.46
C VAL A 187 -8.52 -9.81 -4.17
N SER A 188 -8.32 -11.11 -4.18
CA SER A 188 -8.41 -11.95 -2.98
C SER A 188 -7.02 -12.38 -2.54
N ILE A 189 -6.72 -12.23 -1.27
CA ILE A 189 -5.48 -12.69 -0.64
C ILE A 189 -5.84 -13.75 0.38
N SER A 190 -5.14 -14.88 0.33
CA SER A 190 -5.29 -16.01 1.28
C SER A 190 -3.92 -16.53 1.68
N GLY A 191 -3.79 -16.98 2.94
CA GLY A 191 -2.55 -17.55 3.47
C GLY A 191 -2.27 -17.16 4.92
#